data_1381860c48f1fb7e0ef418d17deb2567
#
_entry.id   1381860c48f1fb7e0ef418d17deb2567
#
_cell.length_a   1.000
_cell.length_b   1.000
_cell.length_c   1.000
_cell.angle_alpha   90.00
_cell.angle_beta   90.00
_cell.angle_gamma   90.00
#
_symmetry.space_group_name_H-M   'P 1'
#
loop_
_entity.id
_entity.type
_entity.pdbx_description
1 polymer ?
#
loop_
_entity_poly.entity_id
_entity_poly.type
_entity_poly.pdbx_seq_one_letter_code
_entity_poly.pdbx_strand_id
1 'polypeptide(L)'
;IKQIYNSFVKYRKKGVDVFYVAFSGGKDSVVTLDLVQKALPHNSFKVLFGDTGMEFPDTYETVDYIEKQCQRDNIAFIRAKSKYKPSETWAKFGPPATVNRWCCSVHKTAPQILALREATGIHDFTGMAFIGVRASESVARSGYDYISLGEKHKGQWSCNPILDWNSAELYAYIYSENLYLNKAYTKGNRRAGCLVCPRAAERSDYFARKCYPKEFDQLISAIRSGYEGHFASEANLDQFVTNGGWKARKNGRDLNILSNYEEMEESRKLIIKITNPRTDWKQWIKTIGILQSEASPYCVETKHGIFEFEVEESDGILKISLDSAIVKSAPNFIKLFKNVFHKTALCIRCGVCEADCHNGAIHMENGVLRIDDTCKHCSMCHKVERGCLVFKSLERPKGVSSMNKKNKSLNCYSHHAP
;
A
#
# COMPACT_ATOMS: atom_id res chain seq x y z
N ILE A 1 -8.62 -9.54 28.83
CA ILE A 1 -8.76 -8.27 29.55
C ILE A 1 -7.49 -7.96 30.32
N LYS A 2 -7.06 -8.76 31.31
CA LYS A 2 -5.86 -8.51 32.14
C LYS A 2 -4.61 -8.24 31.30
N GLN A 3 -4.39 -8.98 30.22
CA GLN A 3 -3.24 -8.82 29.32
C GLN A 3 -3.28 -7.48 28.58
N ILE A 4 -4.46 -7.05 28.09
CA ILE A 4 -4.64 -5.75 27.45
C ILE A 4 -4.28 -4.64 28.44
N TYR A 5 -4.83 -4.69 29.64
CA TYR A 5 -4.57 -3.70 30.69
C TYR A 5 -3.08 -3.64 31.06
N ASN A 6 -2.45 -4.79 31.30
CA ASN A 6 -1.02 -4.84 31.64
C ASN A 6 -0.14 -4.29 30.50
N SER A 7 -0.47 -4.62 29.24
CA SER A 7 0.23 -4.08 28.08
C SER A 7 0.06 -2.57 27.97
N PHE A 8 -1.15 -2.08 28.13
CA PHE A 8 -1.43 -0.63 28.13
C PHE A 8 -0.60 0.10 29.18
N VAL A 9 -0.65 -0.33 30.46
CA VAL A 9 0.09 0.30 31.56
C VAL A 9 1.61 0.27 31.31
N LYS A 10 2.13 -0.89 30.88
CA LYS A 10 3.56 -1.08 30.59
C LYS A 10 4.04 -0.14 29.50
N TYR A 11 3.32 -0.07 28.38
CA TYR A 11 3.78 0.69 27.21
C TYR A 11 3.46 2.18 27.31
N ARG A 12 2.43 2.57 28.05
CA ARG A 12 2.21 3.97 28.44
C ARG A 12 3.38 4.52 29.29
N LYS A 13 3.88 3.72 30.23
CA LYS A 13 5.10 4.06 31.01
C LYS A 13 6.36 4.14 30.14
N LYS A 14 6.40 3.44 29.01
CA LYS A 14 7.49 3.51 28.02
C LYS A 14 7.37 4.70 27.06
N GLY A 15 6.35 5.54 27.18
CA GLY A 15 6.18 6.71 26.35
C GLY A 15 5.54 6.41 24.97
N VAL A 16 4.71 5.36 24.85
CA VAL A 16 3.93 5.15 23.62
C VAL A 16 2.88 6.25 23.49
N ASP A 17 2.90 6.97 22.36
CA ASP A 17 2.12 8.17 22.11
C ASP A 17 0.64 7.88 21.88
N VAL A 18 0.30 6.77 21.23
CA VAL A 18 -1.09 6.44 20.89
C VAL A 18 -1.40 4.95 21.03
N PHE A 19 -2.57 4.66 21.61
CA PHE A 19 -3.14 3.32 21.69
C PHE A 19 -4.38 3.27 20.78
N TYR A 20 -4.52 2.20 20.00
CA TYR A 20 -5.67 2.08 19.11
C TYR A 20 -6.03 0.64 18.80
N VAL A 21 -7.31 0.39 18.54
CA VAL A 21 -7.82 -0.87 17.99
C VAL A 21 -7.74 -0.80 16.48
N ALA A 22 -7.00 -1.74 15.86
CA ALA A 22 -6.97 -1.90 14.41
C ALA A 22 -8.27 -2.57 13.94
N PHE A 23 -9.29 -1.75 13.69
CA PHE A 23 -10.63 -2.21 13.36
C PHE A 23 -10.76 -2.47 11.84
N SER A 24 -11.38 -3.60 11.48
CA SER A 24 -11.59 -3.98 10.07
C SER A 24 -13.04 -4.28 9.73
N GLY A 25 -13.98 -4.13 10.67
CA GLY A 25 -15.37 -4.55 10.51
C GLY A 25 -15.57 -6.06 10.47
N GLY A 26 -14.51 -6.85 10.67
CA GLY A 26 -14.59 -8.31 10.77
C GLY A 26 -14.79 -8.80 12.21
N LYS A 27 -15.27 -10.03 12.36
CA LYS A 27 -15.60 -10.67 13.66
C LYS A 27 -14.48 -10.58 14.68
N ASP A 28 -13.23 -10.79 14.24
CA ASP A 28 -12.04 -10.78 15.11
C ASP A 28 -11.76 -9.37 15.66
N SER A 29 -11.94 -8.33 14.83
CA SER A 29 -11.78 -6.94 15.26
C SER A 29 -12.93 -6.42 16.13
N VAL A 30 -14.14 -6.94 15.94
CA VAL A 30 -15.29 -6.63 16.80
C VAL A 30 -15.06 -7.17 18.22
N VAL A 31 -14.64 -8.43 18.35
CA VAL A 31 -14.26 -9.03 19.64
C VAL A 31 -13.11 -8.29 20.30
N THR A 32 -12.06 -7.95 19.51
CA THR A 32 -10.92 -7.20 20.04
C THR A 32 -11.33 -5.83 20.57
N LEU A 33 -12.21 -5.13 19.88
CA LEU A 33 -12.73 -3.83 20.34
C LEU A 33 -13.49 -3.97 21.65
N ASP A 34 -14.40 -4.92 21.77
CA ASP A 34 -15.16 -5.17 22.99
C ASP A 34 -14.25 -5.49 24.19
N LEU A 35 -13.24 -6.36 23.98
CA LEU A 35 -12.25 -6.68 25.03
C LEU A 35 -11.44 -5.45 25.47
N VAL A 36 -11.10 -4.56 24.53
CA VAL A 36 -10.36 -3.32 24.83
C VAL A 36 -11.24 -2.34 25.59
N GLN A 37 -12.52 -2.18 25.19
CA GLN A 37 -13.51 -1.35 25.90
C GLN A 37 -13.71 -1.81 27.36
N LYS A 38 -13.76 -3.12 27.59
CA LYS A 38 -13.85 -3.70 28.95
C LYS A 38 -12.56 -3.58 29.77
N ALA A 39 -11.42 -3.42 29.10
CA ALA A 39 -10.11 -3.38 29.75
C ALA A 39 -9.62 -1.98 30.07
N LEU A 40 -9.97 -0.97 29.24
CA LEU A 40 -9.35 0.36 29.26
C LEU A 40 -10.40 1.48 29.36
N PRO A 41 -10.04 2.62 29.97
CA PRO A 41 -10.86 3.83 29.88
C PRO A 41 -11.10 4.24 28.42
N HIS A 42 -12.34 4.58 28.06
CA HIS A 42 -12.76 4.84 26.68
C HIS A 42 -11.99 5.97 26.02
N ASN A 43 -11.54 6.98 26.76
CA ASN A 43 -10.74 8.10 26.26
C ASN A 43 -9.24 7.81 26.13
N SER A 44 -8.78 6.62 26.52
CA SER A 44 -7.37 6.24 26.52
C SER A 44 -6.90 5.55 25.25
N PHE A 45 -7.80 5.22 24.36
CA PHE A 45 -7.50 4.59 23.06
C PHE A 45 -8.40 5.15 21.96
N LYS A 46 -8.07 4.84 20.72
CA LYS A 46 -8.85 5.19 19.53
C LYS A 46 -9.24 3.93 18.76
N VAL A 47 -10.26 4.01 17.92
CA VAL A 47 -10.58 2.97 16.94
C VAL A 47 -10.13 3.46 15.57
N LEU A 48 -9.32 2.66 14.87
CA LEU A 48 -8.77 3.02 13.57
C LEU A 48 -9.27 2.06 12.50
N PHE A 49 -10.11 2.54 11.60
CA PHE A 49 -10.57 1.82 10.43
C PHE A 49 -9.87 2.31 9.17
N GLY A 50 -9.20 1.39 8.45
CA GLY A 50 -8.60 1.70 7.14
C GLY A 50 -9.60 1.44 6.02
N ASP A 51 -10.28 2.49 5.57
CA ASP A 51 -11.23 2.43 4.46
C ASP A 51 -10.49 2.35 3.12
N THR A 52 -10.46 1.16 2.54
CA THR A 52 -9.81 0.94 1.24
C THR A 52 -10.65 1.40 0.05
N GLY A 53 -11.94 1.70 0.26
CA GLY A 53 -12.90 1.94 -0.81
C GLY A 53 -13.34 0.66 -1.55
N MET A 54 -12.90 -0.52 -1.06
CA MET A 54 -13.14 -1.83 -1.68
C MET A 54 -13.73 -2.85 -0.71
N GLU A 55 -14.19 -2.44 0.46
CA GLU A 55 -14.76 -3.36 1.45
C GLU A 55 -16.14 -3.88 0.99
N PHE A 56 -16.59 -4.98 1.58
CA PHE A 56 -17.98 -5.44 1.38
C PHE A 56 -18.98 -4.37 1.84
N PRO A 57 -20.14 -4.21 1.18
CA PRO A 57 -21.22 -3.35 1.68
C PRO A 57 -21.59 -3.62 3.13
N ASP A 58 -21.71 -4.90 3.52
CA ASP A 58 -21.99 -5.30 4.91
C ASP A 58 -20.86 -4.88 5.89
N THR A 59 -19.66 -4.73 5.40
CA THR A 59 -18.55 -4.20 6.23
C THR A 59 -18.74 -2.73 6.52
N TYR A 60 -19.17 -1.95 5.52
CA TYR A 60 -19.51 -0.54 5.76
C TYR A 60 -20.66 -0.38 6.73
N GLU A 61 -21.73 -1.19 6.62
CA GLU A 61 -22.83 -1.21 7.60
C GLU A 61 -22.33 -1.50 9.02
N THR A 62 -21.42 -2.48 9.15
CA THR A 62 -20.78 -2.82 10.43
C THR A 62 -19.97 -1.66 10.99
N VAL A 63 -19.19 -1.01 10.14
CA VAL A 63 -18.36 0.14 10.52
C VAL A 63 -19.22 1.31 10.96
N ASP A 64 -20.30 1.63 10.23
CA ASP A 64 -21.23 2.70 10.57
C ASP A 64 -21.95 2.44 11.91
N TYR A 65 -22.33 1.18 12.17
CA TYR A 65 -22.92 0.77 13.43
C TYR A 65 -21.95 0.96 14.60
N ILE A 66 -20.74 0.43 14.47
CA ILE A 66 -19.69 0.52 15.52
C ILE A 66 -19.23 1.95 15.75
N GLU A 67 -19.09 2.76 14.70
CA GLU A 67 -18.74 4.18 14.86
C GLU A 67 -19.80 4.94 15.68
N LYS A 68 -21.09 4.69 15.43
CA LYS A 68 -22.19 5.26 16.24
C LYS A 68 -22.15 4.79 17.70
N GLN A 69 -21.75 3.53 17.95
CA GLN A 69 -21.52 3.05 19.31
C GLN A 69 -20.34 3.80 19.96
N CYS A 70 -19.20 3.88 19.28
CA CYS A 70 -18.03 4.60 19.77
C CYS A 70 -18.36 6.08 20.13
N GLN A 71 -19.16 6.75 19.29
CA GLN A 71 -19.62 8.11 19.58
C GLN A 71 -20.43 8.21 20.87
N ARG A 72 -21.34 7.29 21.10
CA ARG A 72 -22.15 7.24 22.35
C ARG A 72 -21.28 6.98 23.58
N ASP A 73 -20.26 6.14 23.42
CA ASP A 73 -19.36 5.72 24.49
C ASP A 73 -18.14 6.65 24.66
N ASN A 74 -18.13 7.78 23.94
CA ASN A 74 -17.03 8.77 23.92
C ASN A 74 -15.67 8.18 23.56
N ILE A 75 -15.65 7.26 22.58
CA ILE A 75 -14.45 6.65 22.00
C ILE A 75 -14.16 7.32 20.66
N ALA A 76 -12.94 7.80 20.49
CA ALA A 76 -12.51 8.41 19.22
C ALA A 76 -12.45 7.35 18.11
N PHE A 77 -13.22 7.53 17.03
CA PHE A 77 -13.23 6.69 15.85
C PHE A 77 -12.60 7.44 14.67
N ILE A 78 -11.59 6.83 14.02
CA ILE A 78 -10.85 7.40 12.90
C ILE A 78 -11.09 6.55 11.66
N ARG A 79 -11.66 7.15 10.59
CA ARG A 79 -11.73 6.56 9.25
C ARG A 79 -10.55 7.05 8.42
N ALA A 80 -9.56 6.21 8.25
CA ALA A 80 -8.40 6.53 7.42
C ALA A 80 -8.64 6.08 5.98
N LYS A 81 -8.72 7.03 5.05
CA LYS A 81 -9.05 6.80 3.65
C LYS A 81 -8.04 7.45 2.71
N SER A 82 -7.69 6.77 1.62
CA SER A 82 -6.92 7.36 0.53
C SER A 82 -7.74 8.45 -0.17
N LYS A 83 -7.08 9.53 -0.60
CA LYS A 83 -7.71 10.55 -1.45
C LYS A 83 -8.12 10.05 -2.84
N TYR A 84 -7.60 8.91 -3.25
CA TYR A 84 -7.92 8.27 -4.53
C TYR A 84 -8.95 7.18 -4.39
N LYS A 85 -9.86 7.08 -5.37
CA LYS A 85 -10.71 5.91 -5.53
C LYS A 85 -9.91 4.72 -6.07
N PRO A 86 -10.28 3.47 -5.75
CA PRO A 86 -9.60 2.28 -6.27
C PRO A 86 -9.49 2.25 -7.80
N SER A 87 -10.57 2.57 -8.53
CA SER A 87 -10.58 2.62 -10.00
C SER A 87 -9.54 3.58 -10.58
N GLU A 88 -9.36 4.76 -9.97
CA GLU A 88 -8.38 5.75 -10.39
C GLU A 88 -6.94 5.25 -10.23
N THR A 89 -6.66 4.57 -9.12
CA THR A 89 -5.34 4.02 -8.87
C THR A 89 -5.08 2.80 -9.75
N TRP A 90 -6.08 1.94 -9.98
CA TRP A 90 -5.91 0.78 -10.85
C TRP A 90 -5.62 1.18 -12.29
N ALA A 91 -6.21 2.26 -12.78
CA ALA A 91 -5.87 2.83 -14.09
C ALA A 91 -4.41 3.32 -14.17
N LYS A 92 -3.80 3.71 -13.05
CA LYS A 92 -2.42 4.24 -12.99
C LYS A 92 -1.37 3.19 -12.65
N PHE A 93 -1.72 2.20 -11.84
CA PHE A 93 -0.82 1.12 -11.39
C PHE A 93 -1.02 -0.18 -12.19
N GLY A 94 -2.13 -0.32 -12.89
CA GLY A 94 -2.68 -1.61 -13.27
C GLY A 94 -3.28 -2.35 -12.06
N PRO A 95 -4.07 -3.41 -12.28
CA PRO A 95 -4.68 -4.20 -11.22
C PRO A 95 -3.66 -4.68 -10.18
N PRO A 96 -3.99 -4.70 -8.88
CA PRO A 96 -3.10 -5.27 -7.87
C PRO A 96 -2.95 -6.77 -8.11
N ALA A 97 -1.83 -7.34 -7.66
CA ALA A 97 -1.55 -8.77 -7.84
C ALA A 97 -1.01 -9.40 -6.55
N THR A 98 -0.94 -10.72 -6.48
CA THR A 98 -0.51 -11.45 -5.28
C THR A 98 0.88 -11.02 -4.81
N VAL A 99 1.80 -10.80 -5.74
CA VAL A 99 3.17 -10.35 -5.46
C VAL A 99 3.35 -8.84 -5.55
N ASN A 100 2.38 -8.10 -6.08
CA ASN A 100 2.44 -6.65 -6.26
C ASN A 100 1.20 -5.99 -5.62
N ARG A 101 1.20 -5.94 -4.29
CA ARG A 101 0.09 -5.45 -3.46
C ARG A 101 0.18 -3.97 -3.11
N TRP A 102 0.53 -3.15 -4.09
CA TRP A 102 0.60 -1.70 -3.91
C TRP A 102 -0.70 -1.11 -3.30
N CYS A 103 -1.85 -1.74 -3.57
CA CYS A 103 -3.15 -1.31 -3.03
C CYS A 103 -3.18 -1.28 -1.49
N CYS A 104 -2.53 -2.22 -0.80
CA CYS A 104 -2.44 -2.22 0.66
C CYS A 104 -1.66 -1.01 1.17
N SER A 105 -0.57 -0.62 0.51
CA SER A 105 0.22 0.55 0.89
C SER A 105 -0.54 1.85 0.64
N VAL A 106 -1.19 1.98 -0.52
CA VAL A 106 -1.85 3.22 -0.97
C VAL A 106 -3.21 3.44 -0.31
N HIS A 107 -4.01 2.37 -0.14
CA HIS A 107 -5.39 2.49 0.37
C HIS A 107 -5.57 2.10 1.83
N LYS A 108 -4.54 1.53 2.48
CA LYS A 108 -4.66 1.10 3.87
C LYS A 108 -3.55 1.67 4.75
N THR A 109 -2.28 1.29 4.50
CA THR A 109 -1.19 1.60 5.43
C THR A 109 -0.88 3.10 5.46
N ALA A 110 -0.64 3.73 4.31
CA ALA A 110 -0.32 5.16 4.28
C ALA A 110 -1.43 6.05 4.85
N PRO A 111 -2.73 5.88 4.47
CA PRO A 111 -3.80 6.64 5.09
C PRO A 111 -3.89 6.47 6.61
N GLN A 112 -3.69 5.25 7.13
CA GLN A 112 -3.71 5.00 8.58
C GLN A 112 -2.58 5.72 9.32
N ILE A 113 -1.36 5.72 8.75
CA ILE A 113 -0.23 6.44 9.34
C ILE A 113 -0.47 7.94 9.35
N LEU A 114 -0.91 8.50 8.22
CA LEU A 114 -1.19 9.95 8.12
C LEU A 114 -2.31 10.37 9.07
N ALA A 115 -3.39 9.60 9.17
CA ALA A 115 -4.48 9.87 10.11
C ALA A 115 -4.05 9.78 11.59
N LEU A 116 -3.14 8.87 11.93
CA LEU A 116 -2.59 8.80 13.29
C LEU A 116 -1.63 9.96 13.58
N ARG A 117 -0.84 10.42 12.60
CA ARG A 117 -0.03 11.65 12.73
C ARG A 117 -0.89 12.88 13.00
N GLU A 118 -1.95 13.03 12.23
CA GLU A 118 -2.93 14.11 12.43
C GLU A 118 -3.56 14.03 13.82
N ALA A 119 -3.99 12.84 14.25
CA ALA A 119 -4.64 12.62 15.55
C ALA A 119 -3.72 12.79 16.76
N THR A 120 -2.40 12.68 16.57
CA THR A 120 -1.39 12.86 17.64
C THR A 120 -0.65 14.17 17.56
N GLY A 121 -0.59 14.81 16.39
CA GLY A 121 0.29 15.96 16.12
C GLY A 121 1.78 15.59 16.05
N ILE A 122 2.14 14.29 16.02
CA ILE A 122 3.52 13.81 16.06
C ILE A 122 3.85 13.07 14.76
N HIS A 123 4.88 13.52 14.03
CA HIS A 123 5.29 12.87 12.77
C HIS A 123 5.93 11.50 12.96
N ASP A 124 6.80 11.33 13.93
CA ASP A 124 7.47 10.06 14.27
C ASP A 124 6.85 9.43 15.52
N PHE A 125 5.53 9.35 15.57
CA PHE A 125 4.80 8.80 16.70
C PHE A 125 5.12 7.32 16.91
N THR A 126 5.05 6.90 18.17
CA THR A 126 5.01 5.49 18.55
C THR A 126 3.58 5.08 18.88
N GLY A 127 3.18 3.93 18.41
CA GLY A 127 1.81 3.45 18.57
C GLY A 127 1.72 2.02 19.07
N MET A 128 0.69 1.70 19.86
CA MET A 128 0.30 0.32 20.16
C MET A 128 -1.05 0.01 19.53
N ALA A 129 -1.04 -0.95 18.59
CA ALA A 129 -2.23 -1.48 17.95
C ALA A 129 -2.73 -2.73 18.70
N PHE A 130 -3.98 -2.74 19.12
CA PHE A 130 -4.68 -3.97 19.52
C PHE A 130 -5.27 -4.60 18.27
N ILE A 131 -4.85 -5.82 17.94
CA ILE A 131 -5.15 -6.47 16.66
C ILE A 131 -5.82 -7.81 16.88
N GLY A 132 -6.93 -8.05 16.20
CA GLY A 132 -7.66 -9.32 16.21
C GLY A 132 -6.98 -10.38 15.34
N VAL A 133 -5.77 -10.81 15.71
CA VAL A 133 -5.05 -11.91 15.05
C VAL A 133 -5.16 -13.16 15.89
N ARG A 134 -5.42 -14.31 15.22
CA ARG A 134 -5.45 -15.63 15.85
C ARG A 134 -4.43 -16.57 15.20
N ALA A 135 -3.71 -17.34 16.03
CA ALA A 135 -2.73 -18.33 15.59
C ALA A 135 -3.37 -19.39 14.68
N SER A 136 -4.62 -19.77 14.97
CA SER A 136 -5.39 -20.78 14.21
C SER A 136 -5.77 -20.37 12.78
N GLU A 137 -5.53 -19.13 12.36
CA GLU A 137 -5.92 -18.67 11.02
C GLU A 137 -4.96 -19.07 9.91
N SER A 138 -3.69 -19.28 10.21
CA SER A 138 -2.67 -19.72 9.23
C SER A 138 -1.34 -20.08 9.91
N VAL A 139 -0.54 -20.92 9.24
CA VAL A 139 0.81 -21.29 9.69
C VAL A 139 1.70 -20.06 9.96
N ALA A 140 1.62 -19.02 9.11
CA ALA A 140 2.38 -17.79 9.33
C ALA A 140 1.98 -17.06 10.62
N ARG A 141 0.69 -17.15 11.04
CA ARG A 141 0.20 -16.50 12.25
C ARG A 141 0.40 -17.32 13.52
N SER A 142 0.59 -18.63 13.41
CA SER A 142 0.90 -19.49 14.55
C SER A 142 2.25 -19.17 15.20
N GLY A 143 3.16 -18.53 14.47
CA GLY A 143 4.44 -18.04 14.99
C GLY A 143 4.42 -16.61 15.52
N TYR A 144 3.25 -15.98 15.66
CA TYR A 144 3.18 -14.64 16.24
C TYR A 144 3.22 -14.66 17.75
N ASP A 145 3.79 -13.58 18.32
CA ASP A 145 3.76 -13.34 19.75
C ASP A 145 2.55 -12.49 20.15
N TYR A 146 2.19 -12.52 21.42
CA TYR A 146 1.18 -11.61 21.99
C TYR A 146 1.54 -10.14 21.82
N ILE A 147 2.83 -9.83 21.90
CA ILE A 147 3.39 -8.49 21.70
C ILE A 147 4.52 -8.59 20.70
N SER A 148 4.44 -7.83 19.63
CA SER A 148 5.50 -7.69 18.62
C SER A 148 5.80 -6.24 18.29
N LEU A 149 6.97 -5.96 17.70
CA LEU A 149 7.41 -4.63 17.29
C LEU A 149 7.69 -4.60 15.79
N GLY A 150 7.20 -3.57 15.11
CA GLY A 150 7.68 -3.20 13.77
C GLY A 150 7.07 -3.92 12.58
N GLU A 151 5.95 -4.62 12.73
CA GLU A 151 5.36 -5.41 11.63
C GLU A 151 4.81 -4.57 10.46
N LYS A 152 4.28 -3.38 10.71
CA LYS A 152 3.64 -2.53 9.69
C LYS A 152 4.23 -1.15 9.57
N HIS A 153 4.73 -0.62 10.65
CA HIS A 153 5.26 0.73 10.77
C HIS A 153 6.39 0.74 11.79
N LYS A 154 7.46 1.49 11.53
CA LYS A 154 8.54 1.69 12.50
C LYS A 154 7.96 2.38 13.75
N GLY A 155 8.28 1.88 14.94
CA GLY A 155 7.73 2.39 16.21
C GLY A 155 6.36 1.84 16.58
N GLN A 156 5.72 1.00 15.73
CA GLN A 156 4.45 0.37 16.07
C GLN A 156 4.66 -0.91 16.87
N TRP A 157 4.03 -0.97 18.04
CA TRP A 157 3.82 -2.18 18.80
C TRP A 157 2.48 -2.81 18.43
N SER A 158 2.43 -4.14 18.38
CA SER A 158 1.20 -4.90 18.16
C SER A 158 0.91 -5.73 19.41
N CYS A 159 -0.34 -5.66 19.89
CA CYS A 159 -0.86 -6.53 20.94
C CYS A 159 -1.98 -7.38 20.35
N ASN A 160 -1.86 -8.71 20.45
CA ASN A 160 -2.75 -9.70 19.87
C ASN A 160 -3.56 -10.40 20.97
N PRO A 161 -4.62 -9.78 21.55
CA PRO A 161 -5.27 -10.28 22.76
C PRO A 161 -6.06 -11.58 22.60
N ILE A 162 -6.40 -11.96 21.37
CA ILE A 162 -7.13 -13.19 21.04
C ILE A 162 -6.26 -14.19 20.26
N LEU A 163 -4.92 -14.11 20.41
CA LEU A 163 -3.98 -14.91 19.62
C LEU A 163 -4.26 -16.41 19.68
N ASP A 164 -4.52 -16.94 20.88
CA ASP A 164 -4.74 -18.38 21.11
C ASP A 164 -6.20 -18.83 20.91
N TRP A 165 -7.09 -17.89 20.59
CA TRP A 165 -8.50 -18.24 20.39
C TRP A 165 -8.72 -19.01 19.09
N ASN A 166 -9.54 -20.06 19.18
CA ASN A 166 -10.04 -20.73 18.01
C ASN A 166 -11.36 -20.10 17.49
N SER A 167 -11.89 -20.62 16.41
CA SER A 167 -13.11 -20.06 15.81
C SER A 167 -14.36 -20.31 16.67
N ALA A 168 -14.44 -21.44 17.39
CA ALA A 168 -15.58 -21.75 18.23
C ALA A 168 -15.65 -20.79 19.44
N GLU A 169 -14.54 -20.58 20.11
CA GLU A 169 -14.42 -19.60 21.21
C GLU A 169 -14.79 -18.19 20.75
N LEU A 170 -14.32 -17.78 19.57
CA LEU A 170 -14.65 -16.47 19.03
C LEU A 170 -16.16 -16.29 18.80
N TYR A 171 -16.81 -17.26 18.17
CA TYR A 171 -18.25 -17.17 17.92
C TYR A 171 -19.06 -17.32 19.21
N ALA A 172 -18.65 -18.21 20.14
CA ALA A 172 -19.27 -18.31 21.46
C ALA A 172 -19.27 -16.96 22.17
N TYR A 173 -18.13 -16.26 22.14
CA TYR A 173 -18.02 -14.92 22.73
C TYR A 173 -18.91 -13.90 22.03
N ILE A 174 -18.95 -13.87 20.69
CA ILE A 174 -19.81 -12.96 19.93
C ILE A 174 -21.27 -13.13 20.33
N TYR A 175 -21.75 -14.36 20.45
CA TYR A 175 -23.14 -14.64 20.80
C TYR A 175 -23.43 -14.42 22.28
N SER A 176 -22.52 -14.77 23.21
CA SER A 176 -22.72 -14.54 24.64
C SER A 176 -22.76 -13.04 24.99
N GLU A 177 -21.97 -12.22 24.30
CA GLU A 177 -21.91 -10.78 24.51
C GLU A 177 -22.86 -10.00 23.58
N ASN A 178 -23.64 -10.69 22.76
CA ASN A 178 -24.57 -10.11 21.79
C ASN A 178 -23.88 -9.05 20.88
N LEU A 179 -22.67 -9.34 20.42
CA LEU A 179 -21.89 -8.41 19.59
C LEU A 179 -22.41 -8.38 18.16
N TYR A 180 -22.28 -7.23 17.50
CA TYR A 180 -22.69 -7.08 16.10
C TYR A 180 -21.81 -7.93 15.18
N LEU A 181 -22.41 -8.94 14.54
CA LEU A 181 -21.72 -9.79 13.55
C LEU A 181 -21.96 -9.25 12.14
N ASN A 182 -20.88 -8.98 11.43
CA ASN A 182 -20.90 -8.56 10.04
C ASN A 182 -21.68 -9.57 9.17
N LYS A 183 -22.71 -9.11 8.48
CA LYS A 183 -23.62 -9.94 7.66
C LYS A 183 -22.92 -10.70 6.53
N ALA A 184 -21.72 -10.27 6.10
CA ALA A 184 -20.94 -11.02 5.12
C ALA A 184 -20.63 -12.46 5.55
N TYR A 185 -20.54 -12.74 6.87
CA TYR A 185 -20.35 -14.10 7.38
C TYR A 185 -21.59 -14.99 7.18
N THR A 186 -22.78 -14.45 7.33
CA THR A 186 -24.04 -15.20 7.08
C THR A 186 -24.24 -15.50 5.59
N LYS A 187 -23.59 -14.73 4.70
CA LYS A 187 -23.57 -14.93 3.25
C LYS A 187 -22.49 -15.93 2.78
N GLY A 188 -21.84 -16.66 3.70
CA GLY A 188 -20.86 -17.70 3.40
C GLY A 188 -19.41 -17.25 3.30
N ASN A 189 -19.10 -15.96 3.53
CA ASN A 189 -17.75 -15.47 3.56
C ASN A 189 -17.04 -15.90 4.85
N ARG A 190 -15.81 -16.37 4.77
CA ARG A 190 -14.99 -16.70 5.94
C ARG A 190 -14.26 -15.49 6.53
N ARG A 191 -14.08 -14.44 5.74
CA ARG A 191 -13.40 -13.19 6.11
C ARG A 191 -14.16 -12.00 5.56
N ALA A 192 -14.29 -10.95 6.34
CA ALA A 192 -14.61 -9.62 5.87
C ALA A 192 -13.29 -8.91 5.47
N GLY A 193 -13.25 -8.38 4.26
CA GLY A 193 -12.06 -7.71 3.71
C GLY A 193 -12.39 -7.07 2.37
N CYS A 194 -11.37 -6.78 1.54
CA CYS A 194 -11.63 -6.21 0.22
C CYS A 194 -12.44 -7.16 -0.66
N LEU A 195 -13.48 -6.64 -1.31
CA LEU A 195 -14.41 -7.36 -2.17
C LEU A 195 -13.69 -8.06 -3.34
N VAL A 196 -12.71 -7.38 -3.93
CA VAL A 196 -11.82 -7.93 -4.97
C VAL A 196 -10.38 -7.84 -4.47
N CYS A 197 -9.85 -8.96 -3.99
CA CYS A 197 -8.50 -9.06 -3.45
C CYS A 197 -7.67 -10.08 -4.23
N PRO A 198 -6.43 -9.74 -4.66
CA PRO A 198 -5.59 -10.72 -5.37
C PRO A 198 -5.21 -11.96 -4.52
N ARG A 199 -5.36 -11.87 -3.19
CA ARG A 199 -5.15 -12.98 -2.25
C ARG A 199 -6.45 -13.66 -1.80
N ALA A 200 -7.59 -13.27 -2.35
CA ALA A 200 -8.83 -13.96 -2.05
C ALA A 200 -8.79 -15.38 -2.64
N ALA A 201 -9.27 -16.34 -1.86
CA ALA A 201 -9.52 -17.69 -2.35
C ALA A 201 -10.71 -17.67 -3.33
N GLU A 202 -10.77 -18.62 -4.25
CA GLU A 202 -11.85 -18.76 -5.24
C GLU A 202 -13.24 -18.76 -4.61
N ARG A 203 -13.37 -19.43 -3.46
CA ARG A 203 -14.62 -19.40 -2.68
C ARG A 203 -15.03 -17.97 -2.30
N SER A 204 -14.10 -17.11 -1.91
CA SER A 204 -14.40 -15.72 -1.55
C SER A 204 -14.82 -14.91 -2.76
N ASP A 205 -14.18 -15.11 -3.91
CA ASP A 205 -14.57 -14.46 -5.17
C ASP A 205 -15.96 -14.92 -5.62
N TYR A 206 -16.28 -16.21 -5.47
CA TYR A 206 -17.59 -16.75 -5.77
C TYR A 206 -18.69 -16.06 -4.95
N PHE A 207 -18.53 -15.99 -3.61
CA PHE A 207 -19.51 -15.32 -2.76
C PHE A 207 -19.57 -13.82 -2.98
N ALA A 208 -18.41 -13.17 -3.23
CA ALA A 208 -18.36 -11.75 -3.56
C ALA A 208 -19.20 -11.45 -4.82
N ARG A 209 -18.97 -12.21 -5.89
CA ARG A 209 -19.73 -12.07 -7.15
C ARG A 209 -21.22 -12.35 -6.97
N LYS A 210 -21.57 -13.41 -6.21
CA LYS A 210 -22.97 -13.82 -6.00
C LYS A 210 -23.74 -12.84 -5.13
N CYS A 211 -23.13 -12.35 -4.06
CA CYS A 211 -23.82 -11.55 -3.04
C CYS A 211 -23.74 -10.04 -3.29
N TYR A 212 -22.73 -9.56 -4.05
CA TYR A 212 -22.48 -8.14 -4.32
C TYR A 212 -22.14 -7.92 -5.79
N PRO A 213 -22.98 -8.35 -6.74
CA PRO A 213 -22.66 -8.34 -8.17
C PRO A 213 -22.32 -6.94 -8.68
N LYS A 214 -23.08 -5.92 -8.30
CA LYS A 214 -22.89 -4.54 -8.75
C LYS A 214 -21.51 -3.98 -8.40
N GLU A 215 -21.12 -4.09 -7.13
CA GLU A 215 -19.85 -3.58 -6.62
C GLU A 215 -18.68 -4.43 -7.13
N PHE A 216 -18.88 -5.74 -7.23
CA PHE A 216 -17.90 -6.67 -7.76
C PHE A 216 -17.61 -6.38 -9.23
N ASP A 217 -18.64 -6.23 -10.06
CA ASP A 217 -18.52 -5.99 -11.50
C ASP A 217 -17.88 -4.63 -11.81
N GLN A 218 -18.10 -3.60 -11.00
CA GLN A 218 -17.42 -2.32 -11.15
C GLN A 218 -15.89 -2.47 -11.00
N LEU A 219 -15.43 -3.25 -10.02
CA LEU A 219 -14.01 -3.51 -9.81
C LEU A 219 -13.43 -4.44 -10.89
N ILE A 220 -14.18 -5.45 -11.32
CA ILE A 220 -13.78 -6.35 -12.41
C ILE A 220 -13.65 -5.60 -13.72
N SER A 221 -14.55 -4.67 -14.02
CA SER A 221 -14.47 -3.82 -15.21
C SER A 221 -13.18 -2.98 -15.23
N ALA A 222 -12.79 -2.42 -14.08
CA ALA A 222 -11.52 -1.70 -13.96
C ALA A 222 -10.29 -2.61 -14.17
N ILE A 223 -10.36 -3.89 -13.75
CA ILE A 223 -9.31 -4.88 -14.04
C ILE A 223 -9.27 -5.15 -15.53
N ARG A 224 -10.43 -5.39 -16.15
CA ARG A 224 -10.57 -5.70 -17.57
C ARG A 224 -9.95 -4.62 -18.44
N SER A 225 -10.26 -3.34 -18.17
CA SER A 225 -9.71 -2.19 -18.90
C SER A 225 -8.18 -2.15 -18.89
N GLY A 226 -7.54 -2.60 -17.82
CA GLY A 226 -6.08 -2.67 -17.72
C GLY A 226 -5.43 -3.64 -18.71
N TYR A 227 -6.20 -4.57 -19.28
CA TYR A 227 -5.74 -5.60 -20.22
C TYR A 227 -6.34 -5.50 -21.62
N GLU A 228 -7.16 -4.47 -21.91
CA GLU A 228 -7.76 -4.26 -23.22
C GLU A 228 -6.71 -4.23 -24.33
N GLY A 229 -7.01 -4.89 -25.45
CA GLY A 229 -6.10 -4.99 -26.60
C GLY A 229 -4.89 -5.90 -26.40
N HIS A 230 -4.75 -6.58 -25.25
CA HIS A 230 -3.67 -7.53 -24.98
C HIS A 230 -4.01 -8.96 -25.45
N PHE A 231 -5.28 -9.31 -25.52
CA PHE A 231 -5.78 -10.62 -25.90
C PHE A 231 -6.27 -10.67 -27.34
N ALA A 232 -6.24 -11.87 -27.95
CA ALA A 232 -6.67 -12.07 -29.33
C ALA A 232 -8.17 -11.85 -29.55
N SER A 233 -8.99 -12.02 -28.50
CA SER A 233 -10.43 -11.77 -28.52
C SER A 233 -10.94 -11.31 -27.15
N GLU A 234 -12.11 -10.66 -27.16
CA GLU A 234 -12.81 -10.27 -25.93
C GLU A 234 -13.18 -11.47 -25.06
N ALA A 235 -13.56 -12.61 -25.68
CA ALA A 235 -13.86 -13.84 -24.96
C ALA A 235 -12.64 -14.37 -24.18
N ASN A 236 -11.45 -14.28 -24.77
CA ASN A 236 -10.21 -14.67 -24.08
C ASN A 236 -9.88 -13.73 -22.91
N LEU A 237 -10.12 -12.42 -23.08
CA LEU A 237 -9.96 -11.45 -22.01
C LEU A 237 -10.95 -11.73 -20.87
N ASP A 238 -12.22 -11.98 -21.19
CA ASP A 238 -13.25 -12.28 -20.18
C ASP A 238 -12.95 -13.58 -19.43
N GLN A 239 -12.49 -14.61 -20.13
CA GLN A 239 -12.05 -15.86 -19.50
C GLN A 239 -10.85 -15.64 -18.58
N PHE A 240 -9.83 -14.89 -19.01
CA PHE A 240 -8.66 -14.53 -18.20
C PHE A 240 -9.05 -13.79 -16.92
N VAL A 241 -9.91 -12.79 -17.02
CA VAL A 241 -10.36 -11.98 -15.88
C VAL A 241 -11.21 -12.83 -14.94
N THR A 242 -12.14 -13.62 -15.47
CA THR A 242 -13.04 -14.49 -14.70
C THR A 242 -12.28 -15.56 -13.92
N ASN A 243 -11.26 -16.15 -14.54
CA ASN A 243 -10.39 -17.17 -13.93
C ASN A 243 -9.33 -16.56 -12.99
N GLY A 244 -9.32 -15.23 -12.79
CA GLY A 244 -8.41 -14.56 -11.88
C GLY A 244 -6.96 -14.51 -12.37
N GLY A 245 -6.69 -14.67 -13.67
CA GLY A 245 -5.34 -14.63 -14.26
C GLY A 245 -4.56 -13.34 -13.93
N TRP A 246 -5.25 -12.22 -13.73
CA TRP A 246 -4.70 -10.96 -13.29
C TRP A 246 -4.01 -11.01 -11.91
N LYS A 247 -4.41 -11.94 -11.03
CA LYS A 247 -3.84 -12.13 -9.69
C LYS A 247 -2.38 -12.56 -9.73
N ALA A 248 -1.95 -13.25 -10.79
CA ALA A 248 -0.59 -13.75 -10.99
C ALA A 248 0.36 -12.72 -11.62
N ARG A 249 -0.08 -11.51 -11.92
CA ARG A 249 0.71 -10.45 -12.55
C ARG A 249 1.96 -10.11 -11.72
N LYS A 250 3.12 -10.13 -12.37
CA LYS A 250 4.42 -9.81 -11.73
C LYS A 250 4.93 -8.40 -12.05
N ASN A 251 4.55 -7.85 -13.20
CA ASN A 251 5.05 -6.58 -13.75
C ASN A 251 4.04 -5.98 -14.74
N GLY A 252 4.44 -4.94 -15.47
CA GLY A 252 3.59 -4.22 -16.44
C GLY A 252 3.58 -4.78 -17.87
N ARG A 253 4.18 -5.95 -18.13
CA ARG A 253 4.32 -6.50 -19.49
C ARG A 253 2.99 -6.64 -20.23
N ASP A 254 1.98 -7.14 -19.52
CA ASP A 254 0.70 -7.54 -20.09
C ASP A 254 -0.38 -6.45 -19.88
N LEU A 255 0.04 -5.24 -19.52
CA LEU A 255 -0.85 -4.11 -19.31
C LEU A 255 -0.85 -3.17 -20.51
N ASN A 256 -2.01 -2.59 -20.79
CA ASN A 256 -2.19 -1.52 -21.77
C ASN A 256 -1.77 -0.13 -21.23
N ILE A 257 -0.98 -0.11 -20.15
CA ILE A 257 -0.47 1.11 -19.53
C ILE A 257 0.99 1.27 -19.91
N LEU A 258 1.33 2.37 -20.58
CA LEU A 258 2.70 2.67 -20.97
C LEU A 258 3.43 3.44 -19.86
N SER A 259 4.69 3.10 -19.65
CA SER A 259 5.60 3.91 -18.86
C SER A 259 6.10 5.08 -19.70
N ASN A 260 6.17 6.24 -19.07
CA ASN A 260 6.80 7.44 -19.65
C ASN A 260 8.29 7.59 -19.26
N TYR A 261 8.90 6.51 -18.78
CA TYR A 261 10.28 6.43 -18.32
C TYR A 261 11.05 5.39 -19.13
N GLU A 262 12.18 5.77 -19.67
CA GLU A 262 13.08 4.92 -20.44
C GLU A 262 14.51 5.07 -19.95
N GLU A 263 15.29 3.98 -19.94
CA GLU A 263 16.73 3.97 -19.66
C GLU A 263 17.47 3.38 -20.84
N MET A 264 18.53 4.06 -21.28
CA MET A 264 19.45 3.57 -22.31
C MET A 264 20.90 3.88 -21.94
N GLU A 265 21.82 3.13 -22.52
CA GLU A 265 23.26 3.42 -22.44
C GLU A 265 23.74 3.81 -23.82
N GLU A 266 24.29 5.02 -23.95
CA GLU A 266 24.76 5.57 -25.21
C GLU A 266 26.04 6.39 -24.97
N SER A 267 27.05 6.22 -25.82
CA SER A 267 28.29 7.01 -25.80
C SER A 267 28.94 7.09 -24.41
N ARG A 268 28.96 5.98 -23.67
CA ARG A 268 29.48 5.89 -22.29
C ARG A 268 28.69 6.75 -21.26
N LYS A 269 27.46 7.09 -21.55
CA LYS A 269 26.54 7.74 -20.61
C LYS A 269 25.34 6.86 -20.35
N LEU A 270 24.88 6.84 -19.10
CA LEU A 270 23.53 6.41 -18.75
C LEU A 270 22.60 7.57 -19.12
N ILE A 271 21.64 7.31 -19.98
CA ILE A 271 20.62 8.29 -20.35
C ILE A 271 19.28 7.82 -19.78
N ILE A 272 18.60 8.72 -19.07
CA ILE A 272 17.23 8.56 -18.60
C ILE A 272 16.38 9.57 -19.36
N LYS A 273 15.34 9.07 -20.06
CA LYS A 273 14.37 9.90 -20.78
C LYS A 273 13.02 9.79 -20.14
N ILE A 274 12.39 10.93 -19.85
CA ILE A 274 11.05 11.01 -19.25
C ILE A 274 10.19 11.92 -20.15
N THR A 275 9.05 11.38 -20.59
CA THR A 275 8.07 12.14 -21.37
C THR A 275 6.95 12.61 -20.44
N ASN A 276 6.65 13.90 -20.44
CA ASN A 276 5.66 14.54 -19.58
C ASN A 276 5.86 14.16 -18.10
N PRO A 277 6.93 14.63 -17.43
CA PRO A 277 7.22 14.36 -16.03
C PRO A 277 6.03 14.81 -15.15
N ARG A 278 5.68 13.99 -14.16
CA ARG A 278 4.51 14.25 -13.29
C ARG A 278 4.84 15.11 -12.08
N THR A 279 6.09 15.16 -11.71
CA THR A 279 6.60 15.98 -10.59
C THR A 279 7.96 16.54 -10.89
N ASP A 280 8.33 17.62 -10.21
CA ASP A 280 9.63 18.23 -10.33
C ASP A 280 10.72 17.33 -9.72
N TRP A 281 11.75 17.01 -10.51
CA TRP A 281 12.89 16.23 -10.08
C TRP A 281 13.76 16.98 -9.05
N LYS A 282 13.78 18.33 -9.10
CA LYS A 282 14.51 19.16 -8.13
C LYS A 282 13.97 18.99 -6.71
N GLN A 283 12.68 18.67 -6.55
CA GLN A 283 12.16 18.30 -5.25
C GLN A 283 12.67 16.91 -4.82
N TRP A 284 12.62 15.91 -5.69
CA TRP A 284 13.02 14.55 -5.33
C TRP A 284 14.52 14.38 -5.09
N ILE A 285 15.38 15.16 -5.77
CA ILE A 285 16.85 15.08 -5.57
C ILE A 285 17.23 15.46 -4.14
N LYS A 286 16.50 16.38 -3.49
CA LYS A 286 16.68 16.74 -2.08
C LYS A 286 16.59 15.54 -1.14
N THR A 287 15.94 14.46 -1.53
CA THR A 287 15.83 13.26 -0.68
C THR A 287 17.09 12.41 -0.62
N ILE A 288 18.04 12.63 -1.53
CA ILE A 288 19.29 11.87 -1.61
C ILE A 288 20.53 12.73 -1.37
N GLY A 289 20.41 14.05 -1.47
CA GLY A 289 21.54 14.97 -1.28
C GLY A 289 21.17 16.43 -1.47
N ILE A 290 22.19 17.27 -1.48
CA ILE A 290 22.10 18.73 -1.66
C ILE A 290 22.55 19.07 -3.07
N LEU A 291 21.69 19.77 -3.81
CA LEU A 291 22.03 20.27 -5.14
C LEU A 291 22.93 21.51 -5.00
N GLN A 292 24.14 21.45 -5.53
CA GLN A 292 25.16 22.48 -5.40
C GLN A 292 25.13 23.49 -6.53
N SER A 293 24.54 23.16 -7.69
CA SER A 293 24.45 24.03 -8.87
C SER A 293 22.97 24.27 -9.24
N GLU A 294 22.69 25.45 -9.78
CA GLU A 294 21.33 25.84 -10.23
C GLU A 294 21.07 25.55 -11.71
N ALA A 295 22.15 25.32 -12.49
CA ALA A 295 22.10 25.06 -13.92
C ALA A 295 22.90 23.81 -14.30
N SER A 296 22.64 23.28 -15.51
CA SER A 296 23.37 22.13 -16.07
C SER A 296 24.80 22.52 -16.50
N PRO A 297 25.84 21.73 -16.23
CA PRO A 297 25.75 20.46 -15.47
C PRO A 297 25.43 20.67 -13.99
N TYR A 298 24.56 19.82 -13.48
CA TYR A 298 24.18 19.82 -12.06
C TYR A 298 25.15 19.00 -11.24
N CYS A 299 25.37 19.42 -9.99
CA CYS A 299 26.22 18.71 -9.05
C CYS A 299 25.41 18.40 -7.78
N VAL A 300 25.34 17.14 -7.37
CA VAL A 300 24.65 16.71 -6.13
C VAL A 300 25.66 16.15 -5.14
N GLU A 301 25.69 16.73 -3.95
CA GLU A 301 26.45 16.23 -2.82
C GLU A 301 25.58 15.26 -2.01
N THR A 302 26.05 14.02 -1.86
CA THR A 302 25.35 12.94 -1.17
C THR A 302 26.27 12.28 -0.14
N LYS A 303 25.73 11.44 0.74
CA LYS A 303 26.55 10.60 1.64
C LYS A 303 27.46 9.60 0.92
N HIS A 304 27.30 9.40 -0.38
CA HIS A 304 28.11 8.50 -1.20
C HIS A 304 29.18 9.22 -2.03
N GLY A 305 29.26 10.55 -1.95
CA GLY A 305 30.16 11.40 -2.71
C GLY A 305 29.42 12.51 -3.45
N ILE A 306 30.18 13.24 -4.25
CA ILE A 306 29.71 14.33 -5.11
C ILE A 306 29.63 13.81 -6.54
N PHE A 307 28.50 14.02 -7.21
CA PHE A 307 28.24 13.49 -8.54
C PHE A 307 27.67 14.54 -9.47
N GLU A 308 28.27 14.63 -10.65
CA GLU A 308 27.84 15.53 -11.71
C GLU A 308 26.93 14.82 -12.71
N PHE A 309 25.89 15.50 -13.19
CA PHE A 309 24.97 15.02 -14.21
C PHE A 309 24.39 16.19 -15.02
N GLU A 310 24.00 15.90 -16.25
CA GLU A 310 23.41 16.89 -17.16
C GLU A 310 21.88 16.66 -17.21
N VAL A 311 21.14 17.77 -17.33
CA VAL A 311 19.67 17.74 -17.53
C VAL A 311 19.32 18.69 -18.66
N GLU A 312 18.65 18.16 -19.67
CA GLU A 312 18.06 18.89 -20.80
C GLU A 312 16.54 18.76 -20.70
N GLU A 313 15.83 19.87 -20.82
CA GLU A 313 14.37 19.91 -20.82
C GLU A 313 13.87 20.67 -22.03
N SER A 314 13.10 19.98 -22.89
CA SER A 314 12.46 20.57 -24.07
C SER A 314 11.18 19.81 -24.43
N ASP A 315 10.13 20.54 -24.84
CA ASP A 315 8.89 19.99 -25.37
C ASP A 315 8.25 18.90 -24.48
N GLY A 316 8.31 19.08 -23.15
CA GLY A 316 7.79 18.10 -22.19
C GLY A 316 8.64 16.83 -22.07
N ILE A 317 9.85 16.82 -22.61
CA ILE A 317 10.82 15.74 -22.48
C ILE A 317 11.92 16.19 -21.53
N LEU A 318 12.17 15.39 -20.51
CA LEU A 318 13.31 15.53 -19.59
C LEU A 318 14.32 14.44 -19.91
N LYS A 319 15.52 14.84 -20.32
CA LYS A 319 16.65 13.95 -20.62
C LYS A 319 17.75 14.17 -19.59
N ILE A 320 18.15 13.11 -18.91
CA ILE A 320 19.18 13.13 -17.87
C ILE A 320 20.35 12.27 -18.35
N SER A 321 21.57 12.81 -18.28
CA SER A 321 22.78 12.12 -18.70
C SER A 321 23.77 12.03 -17.55
N LEU A 322 24.31 10.83 -17.33
CA LEU A 322 25.28 10.53 -16.28
C LEU A 322 26.39 9.65 -16.83
N ASP A 323 27.67 9.96 -16.51
CA ASP A 323 28.83 9.17 -16.99
C ASP A 323 28.74 7.70 -16.52
N SER A 324 28.98 6.76 -17.44
CA SER A 324 28.97 5.32 -17.14
C SER A 324 30.05 4.89 -16.13
N ALA A 325 31.13 5.66 -15.99
CA ALA A 325 32.14 5.42 -14.96
C ALA A 325 31.51 5.54 -13.55
N ILE A 326 30.65 6.55 -13.32
CA ILE A 326 29.90 6.72 -12.07
C ILE A 326 28.96 5.56 -11.87
N VAL A 327 28.29 5.09 -12.94
CA VAL A 327 27.36 3.95 -12.87
C VAL A 327 28.03 2.70 -12.31
N LYS A 328 29.29 2.46 -12.68
CA LYS A 328 30.07 1.31 -12.25
C LYS A 328 30.67 1.48 -10.85
N SER A 329 31.17 2.69 -10.54
CA SER A 329 31.88 2.96 -9.28
C SER A 329 30.99 3.23 -8.09
N ALA A 330 29.75 3.73 -8.30
CA ALA A 330 28.86 4.17 -7.23
C ALA A 330 27.45 3.53 -7.29
N PRO A 331 27.31 2.19 -7.19
CA PRO A 331 26.02 1.49 -7.41
C PRO A 331 24.92 1.90 -6.43
N ASN A 332 25.29 2.27 -5.20
CA ASN A 332 24.32 2.73 -4.19
C ASN A 332 23.75 4.11 -4.55
N PHE A 333 24.58 5.03 -5.02
CA PHE A 333 24.14 6.31 -5.53
C PHE A 333 23.23 6.12 -6.75
N ILE A 334 23.65 5.33 -7.73
CA ILE A 334 22.87 5.06 -8.95
C ILE A 334 21.49 4.53 -8.66
N LYS A 335 21.35 3.63 -7.70
CA LYS A 335 20.06 3.12 -7.27
C LYS A 335 19.14 4.25 -6.78
N LEU A 336 19.66 5.13 -5.93
CA LEU A 336 18.89 6.26 -5.39
C LEU A 336 18.60 7.30 -6.47
N PHE A 337 19.60 7.59 -7.32
CA PHE A 337 19.47 8.52 -8.45
C PHE A 337 18.34 8.08 -9.41
N LYS A 338 18.33 6.83 -9.84
CA LYS A 338 17.23 6.27 -10.64
C LYS A 338 15.90 6.37 -9.95
N ASN A 339 15.85 6.12 -8.63
CA ASN A 339 14.61 6.22 -7.85
C ASN A 339 14.04 7.65 -7.82
N VAL A 340 14.90 8.68 -7.84
CA VAL A 340 14.48 10.09 -8.00
C VAL A 340 13.70 10.24 -9.31
N PHE A 341 14.25 9.76 -10.41
CA PHE A 341 13.63 9.91 -11.74
C PHE A 341 12.45 8.97 -11.98
N HIS A 342 12.39 7.79 -11.33
CA HIS A 342 11.16 6.99 -11.29
C HIS A 342 9.99 7.76 -10.64
N LYS A 343 10.28 8.51 -9.56
CA LYS A 343 9.27 9.36 -8.92
C LYS A 343 8.90 10.54 -9.79
N THR A 344 9.89 11.21 -10.38
CA THR A 344 9.67 12.33 -11.32
C THR A 344 8.73 11.93 -12.44
N ALA A 345 8.96 10.78 -13.05
CA ALA A 345 8.16 10.25 -14.15
C ALA A 345 6.74 9.87 -13.73
N LEU A 346 6.57 9.14 -12.63
CA LEU A 346 5.37 8.35 -12.36
C LEU A 346 4.63 8.71 -11.07
N CYS A 347 5.12 9.67 -10.27
CA CYS A 347 4.49 10.01 -9.00
C CYS A 347 3.06 10.49 -9.19
N ILE A 348 2.12 9.78 -8.58
CA ILE A 348 0.71 10.20 -8.50
C ILE A 348 0.38 10.86 -7.15
N ARG A 349 1.38 11.08 -6.30
CA ARG A 349 1.20 11.65 -4.96
C ARG A 349 0.31 10.78 -4.07
N CYS A 350 0.53 9.45 -4.09
CA CYS A 350 -0.28 8.47 -3.36
C CYS A 350 -0.10 8.50 -1.82
N GLY A 351 0.77 9.36 -1.28
CA GLY A 351 0.99 9.53 0.16
C GLY A 351 1.95 8.52 0.80
N VAL A 352 2.37 7.45 0.11
CA VAL A 352 3.22 6.41 0.71
C VAL A 352 4.59 6.97 1.14
N CYS A 353 5.23 7.79 0.30
CA CYS A 353 6.52 8.40 0.64
C CYS A 353 6.41 9.41 1.79
N GLU A 354 5.30 10.12 1.88
CA GLU A 354 4.96 11.05 2.97
C GLU A 354 4.76 10.26 4.27
N ALA A 355 3.98 9.16 4.23
CA ALA A 355 3.79 8.28 5.37
C ALA A 355 5.10 7.65 5.87
N ASP A 356 6.03 7.32 4.97
CA ASP A 356 7.34 6.75 5.32
C ASP A 356 8.37 7.82 5.79
N CYS A 357 8.05 9.12 5.67
CA CYS A 357 8.93 10.20 6.10
C CYS A 357 8.80 10.46 7.60
N HIS A 358 9.77 10.06 8.40
CA HIS A 358 9.78 10.29 9.85
C HIS A 358 10.02 11.75 10.23
N ASN A 359 10.74 12.49 9.38
CA ASN A 359 11.06 13.90 9.66
C ASN A 359 9.94 14.87 9.23
N GLY A 360 8.87 14.37 8.58
CA GLY A 360 7.80 15.21 8.07
C GLY A 360 8.17 16.09 6.87
N ALA A 361 9.31 15.85 6.24
CA ALA A 361 9.84 16.73 5.17
C ALA A 361 9.08 16.63 3.84
N ILE A 362 8.25 15.62 3.63
CA ILE A 362 7.54 15.38 2.36
C ILE A 362 6.08 15.78 2.54
N HIS A 363 5.62 16.70 1.70
CA HIS A 363 4.25 17.22 1.69
C HIS A 363 3.61 17.00 0.32
N MET A 364 2.43 16.38 0.32
CA MET A 364 1.67 16.07 -0.91
C MET A 364 0.28 16.70 -0.84
N GLU A 365 0.22 18.02 -0.66
CA GLU A 365 -1.00 18.78 -0.49
C GLU A 365 -1.42 19.48 -1.79
N ASN A 366 -2.72 19.63 -1.99
CA ASN A 366 -3.31 20.38 -3.12
C ASN A 366 -2.73 20.03 -4.50
N GLY A 367 -2.32 18.77 -4.68
CA GLY A 367 -1.73 18.33 -5.93
C GLY A 367 -0.27 18.76 -6.15
N VAL A 368 0.36 19.40 -5.17
CA VAL A 368 1.75 19.86 -5.21
C VAL A 368 2.62 18.95 -4.34
N LEU A 369 3.79 18.59 -4.84
CA LEU A 369 4.85 17.97 -4.07
C LEU A 369 5.82 19.04 -3.58
N ARG A 370 6.07 19.09 -2.28
CA ARG A 370 7.11 19.90 -1.69
C ARG A 370 7.95 19.06 -0.73
N ILE A 371 9.26 19.25 -0.81
CA ILE A 371 10.22 18.66 0.12
C ILE A 371 10.99 19.80 0.75
N ASP A 372 10.84 19.97 2.04
CA ASP A 372 11.42 21.08 2.80
C ASP A 372 12.82 20.72 3.37
N ASP A 373 13.43 21.71 4.03
CA ASP A 373 14.80 21.63 4.52
C ASP A 373 14.96 20.79 5.79
N THR A 374 13.85 20.26 6.35
CA THR A 374 13.91 19.27 7.44
C THR A 374 14.33 17.90 6.93
N CYS A 375 14.44 17.70 5.60
CA CYS A 375 14.90 16.48 4.99
C CYS A 375 16.34 16.14 5.43
N LYS A 376 16.51 14.95 6.03
CA LYS A 376 17.82 14.44 6.48
C LYS A 376 18.53 13.56 5.44
N HIS A 377 18.10 13.56 4.18
CA HIS A 377 18.63 12.73 3.09
C HIS A 377 18.75 11.23 3.46
N CYS A 378 17.90 10.76 4.37
CA CYS A 378 17.95 9.40 4.93
C CYS A 378 17.49 8.32 3.93
N SER A 379 16.92 8.72 2.81
CA SER A 379 16.44 7.87 1.71
C SER A 379 15.35 6.85 2.12
N MET A 380 14.67 7.04 3.28
CA MET A 380 13.58 6.15 3.72
C MET A 380 12.43 6.13 2.71
N CYS A 381 12.08 7.28 2.13
CA CYS A 381 11.07 7.39 1.07
C CYS A 381 11.41 6.61 -0.22
N HIS A 382 12.66 6.15 -0.38
CA HIS A 382 13.11 5.29 -1.48
C HIS A 382 13.15 3.80 -1.15
N LYS A 383 12.81 3.40 0.09
CA LYS A 383 12.74 1.98 0.49
C LYS A 383 11.54 1.24 -0.12
N VAL A 384 10.51 1.95 -0.56
CA VAL A 384 9.47 1.35 -1.41
C VAL A 384 10.14 0.74 -2.64
N GLU A 385 9.60 -0.36 -3.13
CA GLU A 385 10.17 -1.11 -4.25
C GLU A 385 10.50 -0.20 -5.45
N ARG A 386 11.74 -0.23 -5.92
CA ARG A 386 12.24 0.60 -7.03
C ARG A 386 12.01 2.11 -6.82
N GLY A 387 11.87 2.56 -5.58
CA GLY A 387 11.66 3.97 -5.22
C GLY A 387 10.26 4.51 -5.49
N CYS A 388 9.45 3.85 -6.32
CA CYS A 388 8.08 4.24 -6.63
C CYS A 388 7.21 3.01 -6.91
N LEU A 389 6.10 2.86 -6.19
CA LEU A 389 5.20 1.73 -6.37
C LEU A 389 4.58 1.69 -7.78
N VAL A 390 4.29 2.86 -8.39
CA VAL A 390 3.78 2.90 -9.78
C VAL A 390 4.84 2.35 -10.74
N PHE A 391 6.09 2.81 -10.61
CA PHE A 391 7.18 2.31 -11.44
C PHE A 391 7.32 0.79 -11.30
N LYS A 392 7.38 0.28 -10.07
CA LYS A 392 7.48 -1.16 -9.82
C LYS A 392 6.32 -1.94 -10.42
N SER A 393 5.12 -1.39 -10.37
CA SER A 393 3.92 -2.04 -10.90
C SER A 393 3.91 -2.09 -12.43
N LEU A 394 4.46 -1.08 -13.10
CA LEU A 394 4.47 -0.93 -14.56
C LEU A 394 5.78 -1.35 -15.22
N GLU A 395 6.84 -1.60 -14.43
CA GLU A 395 8.16 -2.00 -14.94
C GLU A 395 8.05 -3.19 -15.90
N ARG A 396 8.70 -3.08 -17.07
CA ARG A 396 8.79 -4.16 -18.04
C ARG A 396 10.20 -4.76 -18.00
N PRO A 397 10.36 -6.09 -18.06
CA PRO A 397 11.68 -6.70 -18.14
C PRO A 397 12.45 -6.22 -19.37
N LYS A 398 13.74 -5.94 -19.22
CA LYS A 398 14.64 -5.60 -20.34
C LYS A 398 14.68 -6.77 -21.35
N GLY A 399 14.69 -6.47 -22.64
CA GLY A 399 14.82 -7.45 -23.72
C GLY A 399 13.50 -8.03 -24.27
N VAL A 400 12.36 -7.57 -23.81
CA VAL A 400 11.06 -7.88 -24.43
C VAL A 400 10.58 -6.63 -25.15
N SER A 401 11.02 -6.46 -26.41
CA SER A 401 10.42 -5.48 -27.31
C SER A 401 8.94 -5.81 -27.47
N SER A 402 8.15 -4.79 -27.75
CA SER A 402 6.70 -4.90 -28.05
C SER A 402 6.42 -5.66 -29.36
N MET A 403 7.24 -6.62 -29.69
CA MET A 403 7.09 -7.43 -30.89
C MET A 403 6.02 -8.50 -30.71
N ASN A 404 5.09 -8.45 -31.62
CA ASN A 404 4.08 -9.44 -31.98
C ASN A 404 2.81 -9.53 -31.13
N LYS A 405 1.90 -8.62 -31.43
CA LYS A 405 0.46 -8.72 -31.14
C LYS A 405 -0.26 -9.89 -31.84
N LYS A 406 0.40 -10.76 -32.58
CA LYS A 406 -0.30 -11.72 -33.47
C LYS A 406 -0.08 -13.20 -33.24
N ASN A 407 0.90 -13.68 -32.45
CA ASN A 407 1.10 -15.13 -32.28
C ASN A 407 1.60 -15.47 -30.87
N LYS A 408 0.71 -15.61 -29.92
CA LYS A 408 0.90 -16.49 -28.76
C LYS A 408 -0.35 -17.30 -28.55
N SER A 409 -0.31 -18.51 -29.06
CA SER A 409 -1.22 -19.60 -28.72
C SER A 409 -1.20 -19.89 -27.22
N LEU A 410 -2.36 -20.26 -26.71
CA LEU A 410 -2.77 -20.62 -25.36
C LEU A 410 -2.01 -21.81 -24.74
N ASN A 411 -0.68 -21.86 -24.70
CA ASN A 411 0.03 -23.06 -24.19
C ASN A 411 0.80 -22.85 -22.86
N CYS A 412 0.52 -21.84 -22.05
CA CYS A 412 1.27 -21.64 -20.79
C CYS A 412 0.46 -21.71 -19.48
N TYR A 413 -0.79 -22.16 -19.49
CA TYR A 413 -1.59 -22.20 -18.23
C TYR A 413 -2.24 -23.56 -17.92
N SER A 414 -1.72 -24.64 -18.48
CA SER A 414 -2.05 -25.98 -18.02
C SER A 414 -0.84 -26.57 -17.30
N HIS A 415 -0.76 -26.40 -16.00
CA HIS A 415 -0.07 -27.20 -14.98
C HIS A 415 0.27 -26.29 -13.79
N HIS A 416 -0.57 -26.42 -12.79
CA HIS A 416 -0.26 -26.51 -11.37
C HIS A 416 -1.53 -26.24 -10.54
N ALA A 417 -2.33 -27.29 -10.38
CA ALA A 417 -3.02 -27.54 -9.13
C ALA A 417 -2.27 -28.72 -8.47
N PRO A 418 -2.12 -28.78 -7.18
CA PRO A 418 -3.17 -29.12 -6.25
C PRO A 418 -3.55 -28.02 -5.29
#